data_0b9c4ecade19535ea226e469f017502e
#
_entry.id   0b9c4ecade19535ea226e469f017502e
#
_cell.length_a   1.000
_cell.length_b   1.000
_cell.length_c   1.000
_cell.angle_alpha   90.00
_cell.angle_beta   90.00
_cell.angle_gamma   90.00
#
_symmetry.space_group_name_H-M   'P 1'
#
loop_
_entity.id
_entity.type
_entity.pdbx_description
1 polymer ?
#
loop_
_entity_poly.entity_id
_entity_poly.type
_entity_poly.pdbx_seq_one_letter_code
_entity_poly.pdbx_strand_id
1 'polypeptide(L)'
;VLHQFDETSACRQARLLSRLMSRFTLHDLAATIDARAASAGDASYTRALLDKGVEHCAKKLGEEAVETVIAAIENDREHLVAESADLIYHLLVLLKSRGITLEQVEAALAQRTNMSGLEEKASRKGD
;
A
#
# COMPACT_ATOMS: atom_id res chain seq x y z
N VAL A 1 -21.31 -37.35 -15.04
CA VAL A 1 -22.00 -36.15 -15.51
C VAL A 1 -21.11 -34.97 -15.17
N LEU A 2 -20.43 -34.47 -16.18
CA LEU A 2 -19.71 -33.21 -16.09
C LEU A 2 -20.74 -32.11 -15.90
N HIS A 3 -20.85 -31.61 -14.69
CA HIS A 3 -21.46 -30.31 -14.48
C HIS A 3 -20.55 -29.30 -15.16
N GLN A 4 -20.93 -28.87 -16.36
CA GLN A 4 -20.47 -27.60 -16.89
C GLN A 4 -20.90 -26.55 -15.87
N PHE A 5 -19.94 -26.06 -15.12
CA PHE A 5 -20.11 -24.82 -14.39
C PHE A 5 -20.32 -23.76 -15.47
N ASP A 6 -21.58 -23.43 -15.68
CA ASP A 6 -21.93 -22.23 -16.41
C ASP A 6 -21.31 -21.08 -15.62
N GLU A 7 -20.21 -20.54 -16.15
CA GLU A 7 -19.64 -19.33 -15.59
C GLU A 7 -20.70 -18.25 -15.76
N THR A 8 -21.46 -18.07 -14.70
CA THR A 8 -22.51 -17.06 -14.67
C THR A 8 -21.90 -15.69 -15.05
N SER A 9 -22.69 -14.86 -15.68
CA SER A 9 -22.34 -13.48 -16.04
C SER A 9 -21.65 -12.73 -14.89
N ALA A 10 -22.03 -13.03 -13.66
CA ALA A 10 -21.43 -12.49 -12.45
C ALA A 10 -19.97 -12.94 -12.25
N CYS A 11 -19.63 -14.19 -12.55
CA CYS A 11 -18.26 -14.70 -12.44
C CYS A 11 -17.35 -14.09 -13.52
N ARG A 12 -17.87 -13.91 -14.72
CA ARG A 12 -17.18 -13.23 -15.82
C ARG A 12 -16.92 -11.75 -15.49
N GLN A 13 -17.89 -11.11 -14.88
CA GLN A 13 -17.79 -9.71 -14.47
C GLN A 13 -16.79 -9.53 -13.33
N ALA A 14 -16.76 -10.44 -12.36
CA ALA A 14 -15.78 -10.48 -11.29
C ALA A 14 -14.36 -10.67 -11.83
N ARG A 15 -14.15 -11.53 -12.83
CA ARG A 15 -12.84 -11.69 -13.49
C ARG A 15 -12.42 -10.46 -14.28
N LEU A 16 -13.35 -9.81 -14.97
CA LEU A 16 -13.08 -8.58 -15.71
C LEU A 16 -12.70 -7.45 -14.74
N LEU A 17 -13.44 -7.30 -13.64
CA LEU A 17 -13.13 -6.34 -12.58
C LEU A 17 -11.79 -6.65 -11.94
N SER A 18 -11.50 -7.93 -11.66
CA SER A 18 -10.20 -8.37 -11.14
C SER A 18 -9.06 -8.06 -12.11
N ARG A 19 -9.26 -8.24 -13.42
CA ARG A 19 -8.29 -7.87 -14.45
C ARG A 19 -8.09 -6.36 -14.59
N LEU A 20 -9.15 -5.58 -14.48
CA LEU A 20 -9.07 -4.12 -14.50
C LEU A 20 -8.43 -3.59 -13.23
N MET A 21 -8.75 -4.17 -12.07
CA MET A 21 -8.16 -3.83 -10.78
C MET A 21 -6.72 -4.30 -10.65
N SER A 22 -6.30 -5.43 -11.30
CA SER A 22 -4.92 -5.89 -11.33
C SER A 22 -3.98 -4.98 -12.12
N ARG A 23 -4.51 -4.01 -12.87
CA ARG A 23 -3.73 -2.96 -13.54
C ARG A 23 -3.42 -1.77 -12.63
N PHE A 24 -4.11 -1.65 -11.50
CA PHE A 24 -3.82 -0.61 -10.53
C PHE A 24 -2.55 -0.98 -9.76
N THR A 25 -1.54 -0.13 -9.86
CA THR A 25 -0.23 -0.35 -9.25
C THR A 25 0.00 0.61 -8.08
N LEU A 26 1.03 0.36 -7.30
CA LEU A 26 1.47 1.30 -6.26
C LEU A 26 1.94 2.63 -6.86
N HIS A 27 2.47 2.61 -8.08
CA HIS A 27 2.81 3.84 -8.82
C HIS A 27 1.57 4.67 -9.16
N ASP A 28 0.47 4.01 -9.52
CA ASP A 28 -0.82 4.69 -9.75
C ASP A 28 -1.33 5.32 -8.45
N LEU A 29 -1.20 4.63 -7.35
CA LEU A 29 -1.56 5.17 -6.03
C LEU A 29 -0.68 6.37 -5.67
N ALA A 30 0.62 6.27 -5.86
CA ALA A 30 1.55 7.36 -5.59
C ALA A 30 1.23 8.60 -6.45
N ALA A 31 0.92 8.40 -7.73
CA ALA A 31 0.49 9.48 -8.64
C ALA A 31 -0.83 10.12 -8.18
N THR A 32 -1.77 9.33 -7.70
CA THR A 32 -3.05 9.81 -7.14
C THR A 32 -2.81 10.66 -5.89
N ILE A 33 -1.93 10.21 -5.00
CA ILE A 33 -1.56 10.96 -3.80
C ILE A 33 -0.90 12.30 -4.17
N ASP A 34 0.02 12.30 -5.13
CA ASP A 34 0.66 13.51 -5.63
C ASP A 34 -0.35 14.50 -6.20
N ALA A 35 -1.30 14.02 -7.01
CA ALA A 35 -2.35 14.84 -7.61
C ALA A 35 -3.26 15.46 -6.54
N ARG A 36 -3.65 14.69 -5.53
CA ARG A 36 -4.49 15.16 -4.41
C ARG A 36 -3.75 16.14 -3.51
N ALA A 37 -2.45 15.93 -3.30
CA ALA A 37 -1.60 16.85 -2.53
C ALA A 37 -1.48 18.22 -3.21
N ALA A 38 -1.46 18.25 -4.54
CA ALA A 38 -1.39 19.48 -5.33
C ALA A 38 -2.74 20.15 -5.55
N SER A 39 -3.85 19.47 -5.24
CA SER A 39 -5.21 19.96 -5.44
C SER A 39 -5.53 21.07 -4.45
N ALA A 40 -6.13 22.17 -4.96
CA ALA A 40 -6.55 23.31 -4.15
C ALA A 40 -7.92 23.11 -3.46
N GLY A 41 -8.52 21.92 -3.58
CA GLY A 41 -9.85 21.65 -3.03
C GLY A 41 -9.80 21.10 -1.60
N ASP A 42 -10.72 21.56 -0.74
CA ASP A 42 -10.83 21.17 0.67
C ASP A 42 -11.33 19.73 0.88
N ALA A 43 -11.67 19.00 -0.18
CA ALA A 43 -12.38 17.72 -0.10
C ALA A 43 -11.44 16.51 -0.08
N SER A 44 -10.12 16.68 -0.13
CA SER A 44 -9.17 15.56 -0.18
C SER A 44 -8.73 15.14 1.22
N TYR A 45 -9.00 13.89 1.56
CA TYR A 45 -8.48 13.27 2.78
C TYR A 45 -6.94 13.26 2.80
N THR A 46 -6.31 12.98 1.67
CA THR A 46 -4.85 13.02 1.50
C THR A 46 -4.29 14.40 1.84
N ARG A 47 -4.91 15.45 1.33
CA ARG A 47 -4.49 16.83 1.63
C ARG A 47 -4.63 17.15 3.11
N ALA A 48 -5.72 16.74 3.74
CA ALA A 48 -5.94 16.94 5.16
C ALA A 48 -4.88 16.24 6.03
N LEU A 49 -4.47 15.01 5.64
CA LEU A 49 -3.40 14.28 6.32
C LEU A 49 -2.05 15.01 6.20
N LEU A 50 -1.71 15.45 5.00
CA LEU A 50 -0.45 16.17 4.75
C LEU A 50 -0.41 17.51 5.47
N ASP A 51 -1.52 18.23 5.53
CA ASP A 51 -1.64 19.52 6.22
C ASP A 51 -1.45 19.38 7.74
N LYS A 52 -1.78 18.23 8.33
CA LYS A 52 -1.56 17.95 9.74
C LYS A 52 -0.10 17.65 10.09
N GLY A 53 0.73 17.39 9.10
CA GLY A 53 2.17 17.21 9.26
C GLY A 53 2.62 15.77 9.45
N VAL A 54 3.95 15.60 9.50
CA VAL A 54 4.63 14.30 9.53
C VAL A 54 4.22 13.43 10.72
N GLU A 55 4.14 14.01 11.90
CA GLU A 55 3.80 13.28 13.12
C GLU A 55 2.42 12.62 13.03
N HIS A 56 1.44 13.34 12.48
CA HIS A 56 0.10 12.80 12.28
C HIS A 56 0.09 11.68 11.22
N CYS A 57 0.78 11.88 10.11
CA CYS A 57 0.92 10.86 9.07
C CYS A 57 1.61 9.60 9.62
N ALA A 58 2.64 9.75 10.44
CA ALA A 58 3.34 8.65 11.10
C ALA A 58 2.42 7.91 12.10
N LYS A 59 1.64 8.64 12.87
CA LYS A 59 0.66 8.06 13.80
C LYS A 59 -0.37 7.22 13.07
N LYS A 60 -0.91 7.72 11.95
CA LYS A 60 -1.88 6.98 11.14
C LYS A 60 -1.29 5.69 10.59
N LEU A 61 -0.05 5.73 10.10
CA LEU A 61 0.64 4.52 9.64
C LEU A 61 0.77 3.49 10.78
N GLY A 62 1.14 3.94 11.97
CA GLY A 62 1.24 3.08 13.14
C GLY A 62 -0.08 2.41 13.52
N GLU A 63 -1.18 3.15 13.49
CA GLU A 63 -2.52 2.62 13.74
C GLU A 63 -2.89 1.51 12.74
N GLU A 64 -2.69 1.75 11.44
CA GLU A 64 -2.99 0.77 10.39
C GLU A 64 -2.07 -0.45 10.46
N ALA A 65 -0.83 -0.28 10.89
CA ALA A 65 0.10 -1.40 11.09
C ALA A 65 -0.40 -2.33 12.19
N VAL A 66 -0.86 -1.78 13.32
CA VAL A 66 -1.42 -2.58 14.43
C VAL A 66 -2.69 -3.30 13.99
N GLU A 67 -3.60 -2.63 13.28
CA GLU A 67 -4.84 -3.23 12.78
C GLU A 67 -4.56 -4.36 11.78
N THR A 68 -3.53 -4.20 10.95
CA THR A 68 -3.08 -5.25 10.02
C THR A 68 -2.59 -6.49 10.79
N VAL A 69 -1.80 -6.29 11.84
CA VAL A 69 -1.33 -7.38 12.70
C VAL A 69 -2.50 -8.12 13.35
N ILE A 70 -3.46 -7.38 13.89
CA ILE A 70 -4.65 -7.96 14.55
C ILE A 70 -5.47 -8.78 13.54
N ALA A 71 -5.72 -8.24 12.35
CA ALA A 71 -6.46 -8.92 11.30
C ALA A 71 -5.78 -10.24 10.87
N ALA A 72 -4.45 -10.23 10.81
CA ALA A 72 -3.67 -11.43 10.48
C ALA A 72 -3.79 -12.50 11.57
N ILE A 73 -3.68 -12.11 12.84
CA ILE A 73 -3.79 -13.03 13.98
C ILE A 73 -5.19 -13.63 14.09
N GLU A 74 -6.21 -12.83 13.84
CA GLU A 74 -7.61 -13.28 13.85
C GLU A 74 -7.96 -14.15 12.65
N ASN A 75 -7.07 -14.27 11.67
CA ASN A 75 -7.27 -15.01 10.42
C ASN A 75 -8.49 -14.54 9.62
N ASP A 76 -8.77 -13.26 9.68
CA ASP A 76 -9.79 -12.60 8.86
C ASP A 76 -9.16 -12.09 7.55
N ARG A 77 -9.35 -12.87 6.48
CA ARG A 77 -8.70 -12.62 5.19
C ARG A 77 -9.15 -11.30 4.56
N GLU A 78 -10.43 -11.02 4.57
CA GLU A 78 -10.98 -9.78 3.98
C GLU A 78 -10.52 -8.55 4.74
N HIS A 79 -10.57 -8.62 6.06
CA HIS A 79 -10.08 -7.56 6.94
C HIS A 79 -8.58 -7.33 6.75
N LEU A 80 -7.80 -8.41 6.66
CA LEU A 80 -6.35 -8.30 6.43
C LEU A 80 -6.02 -7.62 5.11
N VAL A 81 -6.75 -7.92 4.03
CA VAL A 81 -6.58 -7.24 2.73
C VAL A 81 -6.92 -5.76 2.86
N ALA A 82 -8.04 -5.43 3.51
CA ALA A 82 -8.46 -4.05 3.70
C ALA A 82 -7.45 -3.23 4.51
N GLU A 83 -6.99 -3.77 5.65
CA GLU A 83 -6.02 -3.09 6.50
C GLU A 83 -4.64 -2.98 5.83
N SER A 84 -4.25 -3.98 5.04
CA SER A 84 -3.01 -3.91 4.26
C SER A 84 -3.07 -2.80 3.21
N ALA A 85 -4.22 -2.60 2.57
CA ALA A 85 -4.43 -1.50 1.63
C ALA A 85 -4.30 -0.15 2.34
N ASP A 86 -4.92 0.00 3.51
CA ASP A 86 -4.83 1.21 4.33
C ASP A 86 -3.40 1.47 4.81
N LEU A 87 -2.68 0.41 5.18
CA LEU A 87 -1.29 0.49 5.60
C LEU A 87 -0.40 1.03 4.48
N ILE A 88 -0.53 0.49 3.26
CA ILE A 88 0.24 0.94 2.10
C ILE A 88 -0.11 2.38 1.74
N TYR A 89 -1.39 2.73 1.76
CA TYR A 89 -1.84 4.10 1.51
C TYR A 89 -1.18 5.09 2.48
N HIS A 90 -1.26 4.83 3.77
CA HIS A 90 -0.68 5.69 4.80
C HIS A 90 0.85 5.72 4.76
N LEU A 91 1.49 4.62 4.36
CA LEU A 91 2.93 4.60 4.10
C LEU A 91 3.31 5.58 3.00
N LEU A 92 2.60 5.55 1.87
CA LEU A 92 2.88 6.46 0.74
C LEU A 92 2.61 7.92 1.11
N VAL A 93 1.57 8.18 1.91
CA VAL A 93 1.30 9.55 2.41
C VAL A 93 2.43 10.03 3.33
N LEU A 94 2.92 9.19 4.24
CA LEU A 94 4.04 9.50 5.11
C LEU A 94 5.30 9.82 4.30
N LEU A 95 5.63 9.00 3.32
CA LEU A 95 6.76 9.20 2.44
C LEU A 95 6.63 10.54 1.70
N LYS A 96 5.44 10.84 1.18
CA LYS A 96 5.15 12.12 0.52
C LYS A 96 5.39 13.29 1.46
N SER A 97 4.99 13.20 2.73
CA SER A 97 5.18 14.25 3.73
C SER A 97 6.66 14.57 3.97
N ARG A 98 7.56 13.63 3.69
CA ARG A 98 9.02 13.79 3.81
C ARG A 98 9.73 13.95 2.46
N GLY A 99 9.00 14.08 1.36
CA GLY A 99 9.57 14.24 0.03
C GLY A 99 10.28 13.01 -0.50
N ILE A 100 9.93 11.82 -0.02
CA ILE A 100 10.50 10.54 -0.46
C ILE A 100 9.57 9.91 -1.48
N THR A 101 10.14 9.45 -2.60
CA THR A 101 9.39 8.82 -3.68
C THR A 101 9.32 7.30 -3.52
N LEU A 102 8.31 6.69 -4.14
CA LEU A 102 8.19 5.23 -4.20
C LEU A 102 9.42 4.59 -4.88
N GLU A 103 9.95 5.24 -5.92
CA GLU A 103 11.14 4.78 -6.64
C GLU A 103 12.37 4.67 -5.73
N GLN A 104 12.52 5.59 -4.78
CA GLN A 104 13.61 5.51 -3.80
C GLN A 104 13.47 4.29 -2.89
N VAL A 105 12.26 3.95 -2.50
CA VAL A 105 11.98 2.74 -1.70
C VAL A 105 12.24 1.48 -2.53
N GLU A 106 11.78 1.46 -3.78
CA GLU A 106 12.02 0.36 -4.70
C GLU A 106 13.51 0.14 -4.95
N ALA A 107 14.28 1.21 -5.11
CA ALA A 107 15.73 1.12 -5.28
C ALA A 107 16.40 0.46 -4.07
N ALA A 108 15.97 0.81 -2.86
CA ALA A 108 16.45 0.17 -1.63
C ALA A 108 16.10 -1.31 -1.57
N LEU A 109 14.88 -1.67 -1.98
CA LEU A 109 14.44 -3.07 -2.05
C LEU A 109 15.24 -3.86 -3.09
N ALA A 110 15.47 -3.27 -4.27
CA ALA A 110 16.27 -3.89 -5.32
C ALA A 110 17.70 -4.17 -4.86
N GLN A 111 18.30 -3.24 -4.15
CA GLN A 111 19.64 -3.42 -3.57
C GLN A 111 19.66 -4.57 -2.56
N ARG A 112 18.67 -4.65 -1.69
CA ARG A 112 18.56 -5.72 -0.67
C ARG A 112 18.31 -7.09 -1.27
N THR A 113 17.57 -7.20 -2.35
CA THR A 113 17.31 -8.48 -3.01
C THR A 113 18.53 -9.06 -3.71
N ASN A 114 19.53 -8.24 -4.02
CA ASN A 114 20.81 -8.67 -4.59
C ASN A 114 21.84 -9.09 -3.54
N MET A 115 21.51 -8.99 -2.23
CA MET A 115 22.37 -9.36 -1.13
C MET A 115 21.79 -10.55 -0.37
N SER A 116 22.65 -11.45 0.15
CA SER A 116 22.20 -12.48 1.09
C SER A 116 21.73 -11.84 2.40
N GLY A 117 20.78 -12.47 3.09
CA GLY A 117 20.31 -11.97 4.39
C GLY A 117 21.41 -11.82 5.43
N LEU A 118 22.47 -12.63 5.35
CA LEU A 118 23.65 -12.53 6.22
C LEU A 118 24.50 -11.32 5.89
N GLU A 119 24.72 -11.03 4.62
CA GLU A 119 25.44 -9.83 4.14
C GLU A 119 24.73 -8.56 4.56
N GLU A 120 23.42 -8.55 4.44
CA GLU A 120 22.58 -7.41 4.85
C GLU A 120 22.68 -7.15 6.35
N LYS A 121 22.61 -8.21 7.19
CA LYS A 121 22.79 -8.07 8.64
C LYS A 121 24.18 -7.56 9.01
N ALA A 122 25.21 -7.99 8.31
CA ALA A 122 26.58 -7.52 8.52
C ALA A 122 26.72 -6.04 8.20
N SER A 123 26.08 -5.56 7.13
CA SER A 123 26.13 -4.15 6.75
C SER A 123 25.38 -3.24 7.74
N ARG A 124 24.30 -3.71 8.36
CA ARG A 124 23.56 -2.96 9.38
C ARG A 124 24.28 -2.85 10.73
N LYS A 125 25.18 -3.77 11.04
CA LYS A 125 25.96 -3.72 12.28
C LYS A 125 27.17 -2.78 12.21
N GLY A 126 27.48 -2.26 11.04
CA GLY A 126 28.57 -1.31 10.82
C GLY A 126 28.17 0.16 11.00
N ASP A 127 26.92 0.42 11.26
CA ASP A 127 26.40 1.75 11.59
C ASP A 127 26.23 1.83 13.13
#